data_b98c9cf1c7c39e606e64e80e7f10b6b1
#
_entry.id   b98c9cf1c7c39e606e64e80e7f10b6b1
#
_cell.length_a   1.000
_cell.length_b   1.000
_cell.length_c   1.000
_cell.angle_alpha   90.00
_cell.angle_beta   90.00
_cell.angle_gamma   90.00
#
_symmetry.space_group_name_H-M   'P 1'
#
loop_
_entity.id
_entity.type
_entity.pdbx_description
1 polymer ?
#
loop_
_entity_poly.entity_id
_entity_poly.type
_entity_poly.pdbx_seq_one_letter_code
_entity_poly.pdbx_strand_id
1 'polypeptide(L)'
;SLTNTSDGPFGVTGDVMGQVEAFTAVYERPDFLHEVLRIVTDKMIAWLDYCAEVMDWPAPRSFAWTDDLAVSLSAEAFREFALPYNQRLRFHFDGWASLHMCGKADHLLEIFRDDLQINEFQGFGYQVDLDRIGEVMGGRVVLIGNVNPMLIRDGTPEQVREATRRVIEKLAHFRGLIIQDGSNIPPDAPIENINAMMEAAELYGRYD
;
A
#
# COMPACT_ATOMS: atom_id res chain seq x y z
N SER A 1 -18.82 -2.09 -1.08
CA SER A 1 -18.70 -1.55 0.29
C SER A 1 -18.10 -0.15 0.21
N LEU A 2 -18.66 0.78 0.96
CA LEU A 2 -18.07 2.11 1.11
C LEU A 2 -16.85 1.96 2.03
N THR A 3 -15.71 2.44 1.58
CA THR A 3 -14.46 2.40 2.35
C THR A 3 -13.98 3.83 2.54
N ASN A 4 -13.64 4.21 3.75
CA ASN A 4 -12.91 5.44 4.02
C ASN A 4 -11.54 5.35 3.36
N THR A 5 -11.15 6.37 2.61
CA THR A 5 -9.84 6.43 1.97
C THR A 5 -9.14 7.74 2.30
N SER A 6 -7.84 7.69 2.54
CA SER A 6 -7.01 8.86 2.83
C SER A 6 -5.56 8.59 2.42
N ASP A 7 -4.79 9.66 2.25
CA ASP A 7 -3.33 9.54 2.30
C ASP A 7 -2.87 9.30 3.73
N GLY A 8 -1.66 8.79 3.90
CA GLY A 8 -1.05 8.58 5.21
C GLY A 8 -0.52 9.86 5.83
N PRO A 9 -0.33 9.88 7.15
CA PRO A 9 0.10 11.08 7.87
C PRO A 9 1.45 11.64 7.41
N PHE A 10 2.42 10.78 7.07
CA PHE A 10 3.72 11.24 6.60
C PHE A 10 3.64 11.79 5.17
N GLY A 11 2.84 11.18 4.30
CA GLY A 11 2.55 11.66 2.96
C GLY A 11 1.91 13.05 2.99
N VAL A 12 0.80 13.21 3.73
CA VAL A 12 0.13 14.51 3.89
C VAL A 12 1.06 15.56 4.52
N THR A 13 1.90 15.17 5.46
CA THR A 13 2.90 16.09 6.03
C THR A 13 3.89 16.55 4.98
N GLY A 14 4.35 15.64 4.11
CA GLY A 14 5.20 15.99 2.97
C GLY A 14 4.53 16.93 1.97
N ASP A 15 3.23 16.78 1.74
CA ASP A 15 2.47 17.70 0.87
C ASP A 15 2.31 19.10 1.48
N VAL A 16 2.08 19.17 2.80
CA VAL A 16 1.88 20.44 3.50
C VAL A 16 3.16 21.24 3.67
N MET A 17 4.27 20.59 4.03
CA MET A 17 5.51 21.31 4.33
C MET A 17 6.60 21.20 3.25
N GLY A 18 6.38 20.33 2.23
CA GLY A 18 7.35 19.97 1.22
C GLY A 18 8.08 18.68 1.57
N GLN A 19 8.20 17.77 0.60
CA GLN A 19 8.79 16.44 0.82
C GLN A 19 10.25 16.52 1.33
N VAL A 20 11.06 17.37 0.71
CA VAL A 20 12.46 17.57 1.14
C VAL A 20 12.52 18.05 2.59
N GLU A 21 11.66 18.98 2.95
CA GLU A 21 11.58 19.52 4.29
C GLU A 21 11.14 18.47 5.32
N ALA A 22 10.16 17.62 4.97
CA ALA A 22 9.72 16.53 5.82
C ALA A 22 10.85 15.53 6.11
N PHE A 23 11.60 15.11 5.08
CA PHE A 23 12.75 14.22 5.27
C PHE A 23 13.91 14.87 6.02
N THR A 24 14.17 16.16 5.79
CA THR A 24 15.20 16.91 6.51
C THR A 24 14.84 17.03 7.99
N ALA A 25 13.56 17.28 8.29
CA ALA A 25 13.07 17.45 9.65
C ALA A 25 13.19 16.16 10.49
N VAL A 26 13.20 14.97 9.87
CA VAL A 26 13.48 13.70 10.56
C VAL A 26 14.78 13.77 11.37
N TYR A 27 15.80 14.46 10.83
CA TYR A 27 17.13 14.52 11.44
C TYR A 27 17.42 15.85 12.16
N GLU A 28 16.93 16.94 11.60
CA GLU A 28 17.29 18.27 12.10
C GLU A 28 16.28 18.83 13.10
N ARG A 29 15.00 18.45 12.99
CA ARG A 29 13.91 19.02 13.82
C ARG A 29 12.87 17.97 14.18
N PRO A 30 13.25 16.85 14.84
CA PRO A 30 12.33 15.74 15.12
C PRO A 30 11.11 16.17 15.93
N ASP A 31 11.27 16.99 16.98
CA ASP A 31 10.16 17.46 17.81
C ASP A 31 9.14 18.28 17.00
N PHE A 32 9.63 19.14 16.11
CA PHE A 32 8.76 19.91 15.22
C PHE A 32 8.00 18.99 14.25
N LEU A 33 8.68 18.01 13.68
CA LEU A 33 8.03 17.04 12.79
C LEU A 33 6.95 16.24 13.51
N HIS A 34 7.20 15.80 14.73
CA HIS A 34 6.20 15.13 15.56
C HIS A 34 4.97 16.00 15.81
N GLU A 35 5.15 17.29 16.07
CA GLU A 35 4.02 18.20 16.26
C GLU A 35 3.20 18.38 14.97
N VAL A 36 3.85 18.54 13.82
CA VAL A 36 3.15 18.61 12.52
C VAL A 36 2.39 17.32 12.24
N LEU A 37 3.03 16.15 12.39
CA LEU A 37 2.40 14.83 12.20
C LEU A 37 1.19 14.64 13.12
N ARG A 38 1.30 15.08 14.38
CA ARG A 38 0.17 15.04 15.33
C ARG A 38 -1.01 15.88 14.85
N ILE A 39 -0.76 17.14 14.46
CA ILE A 39 -1.80 18.05 13.96
C ILE A 39 -2.44 17.49 12.68
N VAL A 40 -1.62 17.04 11.73
CA VAL A 40 -2.11 16.43 10.48
C VAL A 40 -3.01 15.25 10.80
N THR A 41 -2.55 14.31 11.62
CA THR A 41 -3.32 13.11 11.98
C THR A 41 -4.64 13.45 12.66
N ASP A 42 -4.64 14.43 13.60
CA ASP A 42 -5.86 14.89 14.28
C ASP A 42 -6.88 15.44 13.27
N LYS A 43 -6.41 16.21 12.28
CA LYS A 43 -7.29 16.77 11.24
C LYS A 43 -7.79 15.72 10.25
N MET A 44 -6.95 14.75 9.91
CA MET A 44 -7.35 13.63 9.06
C MET A 44 -8.45 12.80 9.71
N ILE A 45 -8.30 12.43 10.98
CA ILE A 45 -9.33 11.70 11.74
C ILE A 45 -10.64 12.49 11.78
N ALA A 46 -10.57 13.76 12.16
CA ALA A 46 -11.77 14.60 12.25
C ALA A 46 -12.49 14.76 10.90
N TRP A 47 -11.73 14.85 9.79
CA TRP A 47 -12.28 14.89 8.45
C TRP A 47 -12.95 13.58 8.05
N LEU A 48 -12.31 12.46 8.31
CA LEU A 48 -12.84 11.13 7.99
C LEU A 48 -14.10 10.81 8.82
N ASP A 49 -14.14 11.22 10.09
CA ASP A 49 -15.34 11.10 10.92
C ASP A 49 -16.50 11.93 10.38
N TYR A 50 -16.21 13.17 9.97
CA TYR A 50 -17.21 14.02 9.32
C TYR A 50 -17.75 13.41 8.02
N CYS A 51 -16.84 12.88 7.16
CA CYS A 51 -17.26 12.18 5.95
C CYS A 51 -18.13 10.97 6.26
N ALA A 52 -17.76 10.19 7.27
CA ALA A 52 -18.51 9.02 7.70
C ALA A 52 -19.91 9.38 8.21
N GLU A 53 -20.04 10.47 8.94
CA GLU A 53 -21.33 10.99 9.42
C GLU A 53 -22.20 11.46 8.26
N VAL A 54 -21.65 12.34 7.38
CA VAL A 54 -22.41 12.91 6.25
C VAL A 54 -22.87 11.86 5.24
N MET A 55 -22.07 10.81 5.04
CA MET A 55 -22.37 9.74 4.10
C MET A 55 -23.08 8.54 4.73
N ASP A 56 -23.40 8.61 6.02
CA ASP A 56 -24.05 7.55 6.78
C ASP A 56 -23.35 6.17 6.59
N TRP A 57 -22.04 6.15 6.78
CA TRP A 57 -21.26 4.92 6.63
C TRP A 57 -21.51 3.96 7.78
N PRO A 58 -21.97 2.72 7.47
CA PRO A 58 -22.28 1.75 8.51
C PRO A 58 -21.01 1.19 9.18
N ALA A 59 -21.12 0.88 10.46
CA ALA A 59 -20.12 0.08 11.16
C ALA A 59 -20.24 -1.42 10.81
N PRO A 60 -19.14 -2.23 10.83
CA PRO A 60 -17.77 -1.79 11.05
C PRO A 60 -17.23 -0.99 9.86
N ARG A 61 -16.48 0.08 10.16
CA ARG A 61 -15.94 0.98 9.13
C ARG A 61 -14.60 0.48 8.63
N SER A 62 -14.56 0.03 7.38
CA SER A 62 -13.32 -0.32 6.69
C SER A 62 -12.53 0.95 6.36
N PHE A 63 -11.21 0.84 6.39
CA PHE A 63 -10.31 1.95 6.13
C PHE A 63 -9.22 1.53 5.13
N ALA A 64 -9.01 2.35 4.11
CA ALA A 64 -7.90 2.20 3.18
C ALA A 64 -7.07 3.49 3.20
N TRP A 65 -5.75 3.35 3.19
CA TRP A 65 -4.88 4.51 3.10
C TRP A 65 -3.63 4.22 2.28
N THR A 66 -2.99 5.28 1.83
CA THR A 66 -1.75 5.25 1.05
C THR A 66 -0.70 6.11 1.76
N ASP A 67 0.52 5.63 1.94
CA ASP A 67 1.60 6.42 2.56
C ASP A 67 2.92 6.23 1.79
N ASP A 68 2.86 6.46 0.48
CA ASP A 68 3.94 6.18 -0.45
C ASP A 68 5.24 6.94 -0.11
N LEU A 69 5.12 8.15 0.44
CA LEU A 69 6.30 8.92 0.84
C LEU A 69 7.08 8.21 1.95
N ALA A 70 6.36 7.59 2.88
CA ALA A 70 6.95 6.92 4.04
C ALA A 70 7.79 5.67 3.68
N VAL A 71 7.62 5.08 2.49
CA VAL A 71 8.46 3.95 2.03
C VAL A 71 9.95 4.30 1.97
N SER A 72 10.26 5.59 1.81
CA SER A 72 11.65 6.09 1.73
C SER A 72 12.32 6.26 3.10
N LEU A 73 11.57 6.11 4.19
CA LEU A 73 12.13 6.08 5.54
C LEU A 73 12.83 4.74 5.81
N SER A 74 13.90 4.74 6.60
CA SER A 74 14.41 3.50 7.18
C SER A 74 13.36 2.86 8.09
N ALA A 75 13.47 1.57 8.40
CA ALA A 75 12.56 0.90 9.33
C ALA A 75 12.53 1.59 10.72
N GLU A 76 13.67 2.10 11.17
CA GLU A 76 13.80 2.85 12.42
C GLU A 76 13.06 4.20 12.34
N ALA A 77 13.34 4.98 11.31
CA ALA A 77 12.66 6.26 11.10
C ALA A 77 11.14 6.09 10.85
N PHE A 78 10.75 5.01 10.16
CA PHE A 78 9.33 4.68 10.01
C PHE A 78 8.68 4.40 11.36
N ARG A 79 9.33 3.62 12.24
CA ARG A 79 8.81 3.34 13.59
C ARG A 79 8.66 4.59 14.44
N GLU A 80 9.52 5.56 14.26
CA GLU A 80 9.48 6.81 15.01
C GLU A 80 8.49 7.82 14.42
N PHE A 81 8.56 8.11 13.13
CA PHE A 81 7.85 9.23 12.50
C PHE A 81 6.60 8.86 11.70
N ALA A 82 6.42 7.61 11.29
CA ALA A 82 5.25 7.21 10.53
C ALA A 82 4.32 6.26 11.32
N LEU A 83 4.87 5.22 11.94
CA LEU A 83 4.10 4.18 12.61
C LEU A 83 3.10 4.69 13.67
N PRO A 84 3.46 5.55 14.63
CA PRO A 84 2.52 5.97 15.68
C PRO A 84 1.29 6.69 15.12
N TYR A 85 1.48 7.43 14.05
CA TYR A 85 0.43 8.20 13.39
C TYR A 85 -0.44 7.34 12.49
N ASN A 86 0.18 6.40 11.75
CA ASN A 86 -0.55 5.38 11.00
C ASN A 86 -1.36 4.46 11.92
N GLN A 87 -0.84 4.09 13.10
CA GLN A 87 -1.59 3.32 14.10
C GLN A 87 -2.82 4.08 14.60
N ARG A 88 -2.72 5.39 14.83
CA ARG A 88 -3.86 6.21 15.24
C ARG A 88 -4.98 6.19 14.20
N LEU A 89 -4.65 6.29 12.90
CA LEU A 89 -5.63 6.13 11.82
C LEU A 89 -6.18 4.71 11.77
N ARG A 90 -5.28 3.72 11.74
CA ARG A 90 -5.65 2.31 11.58
C ARG A 90 -6.60 1.83 12.65
N PHE A 91 -6.33 2.17 13.91
CA PHE A 91 -7.12 1.69 15.03
C PHE A 91 -8.28 2.61 15.42
N HIS A 92 -8.43 3.75 14.75
CA HIS A 92 -9.63 4.58 14.83
C HIS A 92 -10.83 3.93 14.12
N PHE A 93 -10.57 3.13 13.07
CA PHE A 93 -11.58 2.39 12.33
C PHE A 93 -11.52 0.90 12.67
N ASP A 94 -12.67 0.28 12.92
CA ASP A 94 -12.83 -1.07 13.44
C ASP A 94 -13.02 -2.16 12.38
N GLY A 95 -13.08 -1.76 11.10
CA GLY A 95 -13.28 -2.67 9.97
C GLY A 95 -11.99 -3.14 9.30
N TRP A 96 -12.14 -3.59 8.06
CA TRP A 96 -11.04 -4.05 7.21
C TRP A 96 -10.05 -2.94 6.92
N ALA A 97 -8.77 -3.24 7.05
CA ALA A 97 -7.68 -2.29 6.84
C ALA A 97 -6.87 -2.64 5.60
N SER A 98 -6.89 -1.76 4.61
CA SER A 98 -6.14 -1.87 3.36
C SER A 98 -5.06 -0.79 3.31
N LEU A 99 -3.80 -1.19 3.19
CA LEU A 99 -2.67 -0.29 3.00
C LEU A 99 -2.21 -0.36 1.54
N HIS A 100 -2.08 0.80 0.91
CA HIS A 100 -1.32 0.95 -0.33
C HIS A 100 0.04 1.57 -0.02
N MET A 101 1.09 0.95 -0.55
CA MET A 101 2.44 1.54 -0.54
C MET A 101 3.23 1.00 -1.71
N CYS A 102 3.32 1.76 -2.78
CA CYS A 102 4.16 1.41 -3.91
C CYS A 102 5.64 1.75 -3.63
N GLY A 103 6.56 0.96 -4.15
CA GLY A 103 7.99 1.10 -3.89
C GLY A 103 8.60 -0.12 -3.22
N LYS A 104 9.86 -0.01 -2.82
CA LYS A 104 10.61 -1.13 -2.21
C LYS A 104 10.37 -1.19 -0.70
N ALA A 105 9.27 -1.82 -0.30
CA ALA A 105 8.80 -1.87 1.08
C ALA A 105 9.30 -3.09 1.89
N ASP A 106 10.27 -3.87 1.40
CA ASP A 106 10.75 -5.12 2.04
C ASP A 106 11.11 -4.95 3.52
N HIS A 107 11.66 -3.80 3.88
CA HIS A 107 12.11 -3.48 5.24
C HIS A 107 10.98 -3.10 6.20
N LEU A 108 9.74 -2.93 5.69
CA LEU A 108 8.56 -2.52 6.46
C LEU A 108 7.51 -3.62 6.61
N LEU A 109 7.69 -4.77 5.94
CA LEU A 109 6.66 -5.81 5.85
C LEU A 109 6.19 -6.33 7.22
N GLU A 110 7.13 -6.57 8.16
CA GLU A 110 6.78 -6.98 9.52
C GLU A 110 6.03 -5.90 10.27
N ILE A 111 6.39 -4.64 10.09
CA ILE A 111 5.69 -3.50 10.71
C ILE A 111 4.25 -3.45 10.22
N PHE A 112 4.03 -3.64 8.94
CA PHE A 112 2.68 -3.63 8.36
C PHE A 112 1.84 -4.79 8.90
N ARG A 113 2.43 -6.00 8.98
CA ARG A 113 1.74 -7.18 9.49
C ARG A 113 1.48 -7.11 10.99
N ASP A 114 2.51 -6.81 11.79
CA ASP A 114 2.49 -7.00 13.24
C ASP A 114 2.04 -5.73 13.98
N ASP A 115 2.55 -4.57 13.58
CA ASP A 115 2.31 -3.32 14.30
C ASP A 115 1.07 -2.57 13.76
N LEU A 116 0.85 -2.56 12.43
CA LEU A 116 -0.33 -1.97 11.80
C LEU A 116 -1.50 -2.97 11.65
N GLN A 117 -1.22 -4.27 11.68
CA GLN A 117 -2.22 -5.32 11.56
C GLN A 117 -3.13 -5.13 10.34
N ILE A 118 -2.51 -4.88 9.17
CA ILE A 118 -3.26 -4.72 7.93
C ILE A 118 -3.89 -6.05 7.51
N ASN A 119 -5.07 -5.97 6.91
CA ASN A 119 -5.75 -7.13 6.33
C ASN A 119 -5.39 -7.31 4.85
N GLU A 120 -4.99 -6.21 4.20
CA GLU A 120 -4.73 -6.15 2.76
C GLU A 120 -3.56 -5.21 2.48
N PHE A 121 -2.66 -5.65 1.61
CA PHE A 121 -1.57 -4.84 1.08
C PHE A 121 -1.78 -4.68 -0.42
N GLN A 122 -2.26 -3.49 -0.81
CA GLN A 122 -2.67 -3.19 -2.17
C GLN A 122 -1.58 -2.40 -2.91
N GLY A 123 -1.34 -2.77 -4.16
CA GLY A 123 -0.36 -2.08 -5.01
C GLY A 123 1.06 -2.20 -4.47
N PHE A 124 1.40 -3.31 -3.77
CA PHE A 124 2.76 -3.50 -3.29
C PHE A 124 3.74 -3.44 -4.47
N GLY A 125 4.78 -2.61 -4.32
CA GLY A 125 5.63 -2.21 -5.42
C GLY A 125 6.30 -3.39 -6.14
N TYR A 126 6.43 -3.30 -7.46
CA TYR A 126 7.06 -4.33 -8.28
C TYR A 126 8.55 -4.59 -7.94
N GLN A 127 9.14 -3.77 -7.10
CA GLN A 127 10.52 -3.91 -6.59
C GLN A 127 10.60 -4.75 -5.30
N VAL A 128 9.47 -5.07 -4.68
CA VAL A 128 9.41 -5.93 -3.50
C VAL A 128 9.80 -7.35 -3.88
N ASP A 129 10.63 -7.98 -3.06
CA ASP A 129 11.04 -9.37 -3.24
C ASP A 129 9.85 -10.30 -2.98
N LEU A 130 9.47 -11.08 -4.02
CA LEU A 130 8.30 -11.96 -3.96
C LEU A 130 8.46 -13.11 -2.95
N ASP A 131 9.67 -13.63 -2.77
CA ASP A 131 9.92 -14.69 -1.78
C ASP A 131 9.78 -14.10 -0.38
N ARG A 132 10.36 -12.93 -0.15
CA ARG A 132 10.31 -12.22 1.13
C ARG A 132 8.89 -11.86 1.54
N ILE A 133 8.09 -11.25 0.65
CA ILE A 133 6.71 -10.91 0.98
C ILE A 133 5.85 -12.15 1.20
N GLY A 134 6.08 -13.22 0.44
CA GLY A 134 5.43 -14.51 0.64
C GLY A 134 5.70 -15.09 2.03
N GLU A 135 6.97 -15.10 2.48
CA GLU A 135 7.35 -15.56 3.83
C GLU A 135 6.72 -14.73 4.95
N VAL A 136 6.70 -13.40 4.80
CA VAL A 136 6.21 -12.51 5.86
C VAL A 136 4.70 -12.42 5.89
N MET A 137 4.04 -12.23 4.75
CA MET A 137 2.62 -11.91 4.67
C MET A 137 1.74 -13.04 4.12
N GLY A 138 2.34 -14.02 3.43
CA GLY A 138 1.59 -15.11 2.78
C GLY A 138 0.62 -15.83 3.70
N GLY A 139 -0.63 -15.96 3.27
CA GLY A 139 -1.71 -16.58 4.03
C GLY A 139 -2.23 -15.78 5.25
N ARG A 140 -1.68 -14.60 5.51
CA ARG A 140 -2.05 -13.72 6.65
C ARG A 140 -2.64 -12.42 6.20
N VAL A 141 -2.16 -11.88 5.10
CA VAL A 141 -2.57 -10.60 4.50
C VAL A 141 -2.98 -10.87 3.05
N VAL A 142 -4.06 -10.29 2.59
CA VAL A 142 -4.42 -10.32 1.17
C VAL A 142 -3.42 -9.45 0.40
N LEU A 143 -2.78 -10.03 -0.60
CA LEU A 143 -1.78 -9.36 -1.43
C LEU A 143 -2.40 -8.97 -2.78
N ILE A 144 -2.38 -7.70 -3.13
CA ILE A 144 -2.89 -7.18 -4.40
C ILE A 144 -1.74 -6.51 -5.16
N GLY A 145 -1.28 -7.13 -6.21
CA GLY A 145 -0.13 -6.66 -6.99
C GLY A 145 0.47 -7.81 -7.81
N ASN A 146 1.69 -7.72 -8.34
CA ASN A 146 2.58 -6.56 -8.43
C ASN A 146 3.29 -6.52 -9.79
N VAL A 147 2.52 -6.76 -10.85
CA VAL A 147 3.11 -6.72 -12.21
C VAL A 147 3.68 -5.33 -12.48
N ASN A 148 4.91 -5.26 -12.98
CA ASN A 148 5.58 -3.99 -13.24
C ASN A 148 4.80 -3.14 -14.24
N PRO A 149 4.29 -1.95 -13.86
CA PRO A 149 3.49 -1.10 -14.74
C PRO A 149 4.27 -0.59 -15.96
N MET A 150 5.58 -0.40 -15.84
CA MET A 150 6.42 -0.02 -16.97
C MET A 150 6.56 -1.17 -17.97
N LEU A 151 6.57 -2.41 -17.50
CA LEU A 151 6.54 -3.58 -18.38
C LEU A 151 5.18 -3.71 -19.09
N ILE A 152 4.09 -3.39 -18.40
CA ILE A 152 2.75 -3.37 -19.01
C ILE A 152 2.67 -2.32 -20.12
N ARG A 153 3.34 -1.17 -19.96
CA ARG A 153 3.39 -0.13 -21.00
C ARG A 153 4.33 -0.47 -22.15
N ASP A 154 5.56 -0.87 -21.83
CA ASP A 154 6.68 -0.87 -22.79
C ASP A 154 7.06 -2.29 -23.28
N GLY A 155 6.57 -3.33 -22.62
CA GLY A 155 6.86 -4.72 -22.94
C GLY A 155 5.97 -5.32 -24.04
N THR A 156 6.21 -6.59 -24.34
CA THR A 156 5.33 -7.39 -25.19
C THR A 156 4.29 -8.15 -24.36
N PRO A 157 3.15 -8.59 -24.96
CA PRO A 157 2.18 -9.43 -24.29
C PRO A 157 2.80 -10.68 -23.64
N GLU A 158 3.79 -11.30 -24.29
CA GLU A 158 4.50 -12.48 -23.78
C GLU A 158 5.29 -12.17 -22.52
N GLN A 159 5.97 -11.01 -22.49
CA GLN A 159 6.73 -10.57 -21.32
C GLN A 159 5.82 -10.26 -20.13
N VAL A 160 4.67 -9.62 -20.38
CA VAL A 160 3.68 -9.35 -19.34
C VAL A 160 3.06 -10.65 -18.81
N ARG A 161 2.72 -11.60 -19.70
CA ARG A 161 2.21 -12.92 -19.32
C ARG A 161 3.20 -13.67 -18.44
N GLU A 162 4.48 -13.66 -18.80
CA GLU A 162 5.53 -14.34 -18.03
C GLU A 162 5.76 -13.66 -16.66
N ALA A 163 5.75 -12.32 -16.60
CA ALA A 163 5.87 -11.60 -15.33
C ALA A 163 4.68 -11.92 -14.40
N THR A 164 3.46 -11.96 -14.95
CA THR A 164 2.25 -12.31 -14.21
C THR A 164 2.32 -13.76 -13.71
N ARG A 165 2.72 -14.71 -14.57
CA ARG A 165 2.92 -16.10 -14.20
C ARG A 165 3.89 -16.24 -13.02
N ARG A 166 5.01 -15.52 -13.06
CA ARG A 166 6.00 -15.52 -11.98
C ARG A 166 5.42 -15.06 -10.63
N VAL A 167 4.61 -14.01 -10.62
CA VAL A 167 3.93 -13.55 -9.41
C VAL A 167 3.02 -14.64 -8.85
N ILE A 168 2.23 -15.27 -9.72
CA ILE A 168 1.30 -16.34 -9.34
C ILE A 168 2.06 -17.54 -8.78
N GLU A 169 3.10 -18.03 -9.47
CA GLU A 169 3.92 -19.16 -9.03
C GLU A 169 4.56 -18.93 -7.65
N LYS A 170 4.93 -17.68 -7.36
CA LYS A 170 5.57 -17.33 -6.09
C LYS A 170 4.59 -17.14 -4.94
N LEU A 171 3.38 -16.64 -5.20
CA LEU A 171 2.50 -16.18 -4.13
C LEU A 171 1.15 -16.91 -4.04
N ALA A 172 0.65 -17.52 -5.12
CA ALA A 172 -0.69 -18.09 -5.12
C ALA A 172 -0.88 -19.24 -4.12
N HIS A 173 0.18 -20.04 -3.88
CA HIS A 173 0.11 -21.17 -2.94
C HIS A 173 -0.15 -20.74 -1.48
N PHE A 174 0.13 -19.50 -1.11
CA PHE A 174 -0.24 -18.94 0.20
C PHE A 174 -1.73 -18.58 0.28
N ARG A 175 -2.44 -18.51 -0.85
CA ARG A 175 -3.81 -17.98 -1.01
C ARG A 175 -3.92 -16.48 -0.71
N GLY A 176 -5.05 -15.87 -1.10
CA GLY A 176 -5.26 -14.42 -0.89
C GLY A 176 -4.44 -13.52 -1.81
N LEU A 177 -4.06 -14.01 -3.01
CA LEU A 177 -3.43 -13.20 -4.05
C LEU A 177 -4.48 -12.68 -5.04
N ILE A 178 -4.45 -11.39 -5.32
CA ILE A 178 -5.18 -10.73 -6.40
C ILE A 178 -4.16 -10.12 -7.34
N ILE A 179 -4.19 -10.50 -8.62
CA ILE A 179 -3.29 -9.95 -9.62
C ILE A 179 -3.71 -8.54 -9.99
N GLN A 180 -2.75 -7.62 -9.85
CA GLN A 180 -2.84 -6.23 -10.25
C GLN A 180 -1.45 -5.75 -10.69
N ASP A 181 -1.34 -4.56 -11.25
CA ASP A 181 -0.07 -3.86 -11.37
C ASP A 181 0.49 -3.45 -10.00
N GLY A 182 1.77 -3.15 -9.95
CA GLY A 182 2.48 -2.80 -8.70
C GLY A 182 2.48 -1.31 -8.36
N SER A 183 1.59 -0.51 -8.98
CA SER A 183 1.39 0.92 -8.70
C SER A 183 0.16 1.42 -9.46
N ASN A 184 0.36 2.04 -10.63
CA ASN A 184 -0.71 2.47 -11.53
C ASN A 184 -0.31 2.15 -12.98
N ILE A 185 -1.24 1.63 -13.77
CA ILE A 185 -1.01 1.40 -15.20
C ILE A 185 -0.86 2.76 -15.90
N PRO A 186 0.27 3.01 -16.61
CA PRO A 186 0.46 4.26 -17.33
C PRO A 186 -0.59 4.47 -18.44
N PRO A 187 -0.95 5.73 -18.77
CA PRO A 187 -2.01 6.04 -19.74
C PRO A 187 -1.84 5.41 -21.11
N ASP A 188 -0.61 5.27 -21.60
CA ASP A 188 -0.34 4.75 -22.95
C ASP A 188 -0.06 3.24 -22.98
N ALA A 189 -0.41 2.51 -21.93
CA ALA A 189 -0.23 1.06 -21.90
C ALA A 189 -1.13 0.36 -22.94
N PRO A 190 -0.56 -0.49 -23.81
CA PRO A 190 -1.33 -1.22 -24.82
C PRO A 190 -2.37 -2.13 -24.17
N ILE A 191 -3.60 -2.13 -24.70
CA ILE A 191 -4.68 -2.97 -24.18
C ILE A 191 -4.34 -4.46 -24.29
N GLU A 192 -3.54 -4.84 -25.29
CA GLU A 192 -3.06 -6.21 -25.50
C GLU A 192 -2.20 -6.69 -24.33
N ASN A 193 -1.41 -5.78 -23.73
CA ASN A 193 -0.59 -6.08 -22.55
C ASN A 193 -1.45 -6.22 -21.30
N ILE A 194 -2.47 -5.39 -21.13
CA ILE A 194 -3.43 -5.53 -20.04
C ILE A 194 -4.20 -6.85 -20.17
N ASN A 195 -4.66 -7.19 -21.36
CA ASN A 195 -5.32 -8.45 -21.63
C ASN A 195 -4.39 -9.65 -21.34
N ALA A 196 -3.12 -9.57 -21.72
CA ALA A 196 -2.15 -10.63 -21.43
C ALA A 196 -1.96 -10.88 -19.93
N MET A 197 -2.00 -9.82 -19.11
CA MET A 197 -2.00 -9.94 -17.64
C MET A 197 -3.25 -10.66 -17.14
N MET A 198 -4.43 -10.27 -17.63
CA MET A 198 -5.72 -10.88 -17.25
C MET A 198 -5.79 -12.35 -17.66
N GLU A 199 -5.42 -12.68 -18.90
CA GLU A 199 -5.38 -14.06 -19.43
C GLU A 199 -4.43 -14.94 -18.61
N ALA A 200 -3.26 -14.42 -18.23
CA ALA A 200 -2.31 -15.14 -17.38
C ALA A 200 -2.90 -15.40 -15.99
N ALA A 201 -3.59 -14.42 -15.42
CA ALA A 201 -4.27 -14.60 -14.12
C ALA A 201 -5.35 -15.69 -14.20
N GLU A 202 -6.13 -15.75 -15.27
CA GLU A 202 -7.16 -16.79 -15.48
C GLU A 202 -6.55 -18.18 -15.72
N LEU A 203 -5.42 -18.24 -16.43
CA LEU A 203 -4.77 -19.49 -16.81
C LEU A 203 -4.01 -20.14 -15.66
N TYR A 204 -3.25 -19.33 -14.90
CA TYR A 204 -2.33 -19.83 -13.88
C TYR A 204 -2.82 -19.59 -12.44
N GLY A 205 -3.82 -18.73 -12.23
CA GLY A 205 -4.28 -18.33 -10.89
C GLY A 205 -5.43 -19.17 -10.33
N ARG A 206 -5.76 -20.31 -10.94
CA ARG A 206 -6.81 -21.20 -10.42
C ARG A 206 -6.34 -21.92 -9.18
N TYR A 207 -7.14 -21.86 -8.14
CA TYR A 207 -6.95 -22.67 -6.95
C TYR A 207 -7.68 -24.02 -7.14
N ASP A 208 -6.98 -25.10 -6.91
CA ASP A 208 -7.55 -26.46 -6.86
C ASP A 208 -8.36 -26.67 -5.57
#